data_0ca380b5025a817bb7419903711fe5be
#
_entry.id   0ca380b5025a817bb7419903711fe5be
#
_cell.length_a   1.000
_cell.length_b   1.000
_cell.length_c   1.000
_cell.angle_alpha   90.00
_cell.angle_beta   90.00
_cell.angle_gamma   90.00
#
_symmetry.space_group_name_H-M   'P 1'
#
loop_
_entity.id
_entity.type
_entity.pdbx_description
1 polymer ?
#
loop_
_entity_poly.entity_id
_entity_poly.type
_entity_poly.pdbx_seq_one_letter_code
_entity_poly.pdbx_strand_id
1 'polypeptide(L)'
;MTYLVPHSPTNDIYKSKTGLLQNFQFVLKDMCKVKGLKTSCGNPDFYNQNRPARDNAIFLDNILNQGAILKGITICDEFFYSVIGENSHYGTPENLNAPKCVPGGSSSGSAAALTTNLYDFSIGSDTGGSVRVPASFCGLYGIRPTQGRIVSTGVYPMAPSFDTIGWFSNNINIFQKVGDVLLNINDTTKENFKSYVVAEDLVELADQNVQKLFYQYLEKYLPKLERIEVSKKCKYEIADNFRIIQGGEIKEYVIPWIE
;
A
#
# COMPACT_ATOMS: atom_id res chain seq x y z
N MET A 1 -17.84 -9.78 7.24
CA MET A 1 -16.52 -9.64 6.58
C MET A 1 -15.82 -8.46 7.22
N THR A 2 -14.74 -8.71 7.92
CA THR A 2 -14.05 -7.67 8.69
C THR A 2 -12.73 -7.30 8.02
N TYR A 3 -12.76 -6.39 7.08
CA TYR A 3 -11.56 -5.70 6.58
C TYR A 3 -11.41 -4.30 7.21
N LEU A 4 -12.42 -3.82 7.93
CA LEU A 4 -12.37 -2.56 8.68
C LEU A 4 -12.01 -2.83 10.14
N VAL A 5 -11.26 -1.90 10.75
CA VAL A 5 -11.01 -1.92 12.19
C VAL A 5 -12.30 -1.67 12.98
N PRO A 6 -12.43 -2.16 14.22
CA PRO A 6 -13.64 -1.97 15.03
C PRO A 6 -13.99 -0.49 15.30
N HIS A 7 -12.99 0.37 15.29
CA HIS A 7 -13.12 1.82 15.51
C HIS A 7 -13.20 2.64 14.21
N SER A 8 -13.42 1.98 13.06
CA SER A 8 -13.62 2.66 11.79
C SER A 8 -14.82 3.61 11.87
N PRO A 9 -14.74 4.82 11.29
CA PRO A 9 -15.85 5.78 11.33
C PRO A 9 -17.06 5.21 10.60
N THR A 10 -18.25 5.50 11.12
CA THR A 10 -19.53 5.12 10.52
C THR A 10 -20.03 6.16 9.51
N ASN A 11 -19.53 7.38 9.60
CA ASN A 11 -19.88 8.48 8.71
C ASN A 11 -18.80 8.68 7.66
N ASP A 12 -19.24 9.08 6.47
CA ASP A 12 -18.38 9.46 5.37
C ASP A 12 -17.54 10.69 5.70
N ILE A 13 -16.27 10.66 5.36
CA ILE A 13 -15.34 11.79 5.51
C ILE A 13 -14.97 12.31 4.14
N TYR A 14 -15.26 13.59 3.89
CA TYR A 14 -14.94 14.30 2.65
C TYR A 14 -14.66 15.77 2.93
N LYS A 15 -13.99 16.47 2.03
CA LYS A 15 -13.70 17.91 2.12
C LYS A 15 -14.27 18.71 0.97
N SER A 16 -14.25 18.13 -0.24
CA SER A 16 -14.73 18.76 -1.46
C SER A 16 -15.78 17.88 -2.13
N LYS A 17 -16.66 18.50 -2.92
CA LYS A 17 -17.60 17.79 -3.80
C LYS A 17 -17.15 17.83 -5.25
N THR A 18 -15.99 18.40 -5.55
CA THR A 18 -15.44 18.57 -6.91
C THR A 18 -13.97 18.20 -6.92
N GLY A 19 -13.44 17.85 -8.08
CA GLY A 19 -12.03 17.50 -8.30
C GLY A 19 -11.86 16.23 -9.13
N LEU A 20 -10.62 15.84 -9.34
CA LEU A 20 -10.27 14.69 -10.19
C LEU A 20 -10.79 13.35 -9.65
N LEU A 21 -10.97 13.25 -8.32
CA LEU A 21 -11.47 12.06 -7.64
C LEU A 21 -12.91 12.23 -7.15
N GLN A 22 -13.69 13.12 -7.77
CA GLN A 22 -15.07 13.40 -7.38
C GLN A 22 -15.89 12.13 -7.29
N ASN A 23 -16.55 11.95 -6.13
CA ASN A 23 -17.43 10.81 -5.81
C ASN A 23 -16.75 9.45 -5.72
N PHE A 24 -15.44 9.33 -5.92
CA PHE A 24 -14.75 8.06 -5.70
C PHE A 24 -14.72 7.73 -4.21
N GLN A 25 -15.09 6.50 -3.89
CA GLN A 25 -15.13 5.98 -2.54
C GLN A 25 -13.88 5.16 -2.25
N PHE A 26 -13.25 5.42 -1.12
CA PHE A 26 -12.02 4.72 -0.76
C PHE A 26 -11.96 4.32 0.71
N VAL A 27 -11.06 3.40 1.02
CA VAL A 27 -10.68 3.01 2.37
C VAL A 27 -9.19 3.24 2.59
N LEU A 28 -8.83 3.44 3.85
CA LEU A 28 -7.49 3.86 4.25
C LEU A 28 -6.94 2.90 5.31
N LYS A 29 -5.72 2.40 5.11
CA LYS A 29 -4.98 1.66 6.13
C LYS A 29 -4.88 2.45 7.42
N ASP A 30 -5.00 1.77 8.55
CA ASP A 30 -4.88 2.36 9.89
C ASP A 30 -3.43 2.71 10.23
N MET A 31 -2.90 3.73 9.55
CA MET A 31 -1.47 4.08 9.55
C MET A 31 -1.18 5.57 9.71
N CYS A 32 -2.19 6.41 9.75
CA CYS A 32 -1.95 7.84 9.70
C CYS A 32 -3.01 8.65 10.44
N LYS A 33 -2.71 9.91 10.65
CA LYS A 33 -3.62 10.88 11.26
C LYS A 33 -4.81 11.15 10.34
N VAL A 34 -6.00 10.92 10.88
CA VAL A 34 -7.29 11.36 10.32
C VAL A 34 -7.93 12.24 11.36
N LYS A 35 -8.24 13.50 11.01
CA LYS A 35 -8.76 14.49 11.95
C LYS A 35 -9.97 13.96 12.72
N GLY A 36 -9.90 14.05 14.05
CA GLY A 36 -10.93 13.60 14.97
C GLY A 36 -10.92 12.11 15.29
N LEU A 37 -10.09 11.29 14.60
CA LEU A 37 -9.96 9.87 14.85
C LEU A 37 -8.65 9.53 15.57
N LYS A 38 -8.64 8.38 16.23
CA LYS A 38 -7.44 7.73 16.76
C LYS A 38 -6.95 6.69 15.75
N THR A 39 -5.65 6.42 15.74
CA THR A 39 -4.99 5.39 14.93
C THR A 39 -4.54 4.27 15.84
N SER A 40 -4.70 3.01 15.43
CA SER A 40 -4.23 1.85 16.19
C SER A 40 -2.92 1.27 15.70
N CYS A 41 -2.52 1.53 14.46
CA CYS A 41 -1.41 0.82 13.82
C CYS A 41 -1.52 -0.71 13.93
N GLY A 42 -2.75 -1.24 13.96
CA GLY A 42 -3.01 -2.67 14.12
C GLY A 42 -2.97 -3.19 15.56
N ASN A 43 -2.82 -2.32 16.57
CA ASN A 43 -2.72 -2.72 17.98
C ASN A 43 -3.75 -1.96 18.86
N PRO A 44 -4.59 -2.65 19.66
CA PRO A 44 -5.61 -2.02 20.50
C PRO A 44 -5.05 -1.21 21.67
N ASP A 45 -3.90 -1.58 22.22
CA ASP A 45 -3.30 -0.83 23.33
C ASP A 45 -2.72 0.49 22.83
N PHE A 46 -2.09 0.47 21.66
CA PHE A 46 -1.68 1.71 20.98
C PHE A 46 -2.87 2.62 20.69
N TYR A 47 -4.00 2.07 20.22
CA TYR A 47 -5.24 2.83 20.05
C TYR A 47 -5.70 3.48 21.35
N ASN A 48 -5.69 2.74 22.47
CA ASN A 48 -6.16 3.24 23.77
C ASN A 48 -5.31 4.39 24.28
N GLN A 49 -4.00 4.35 24.05
CA GLN A 49 -3.06 5.40 24.47
C GLN A 49 -3.09 6.63 23.55
N ASN A 50 -3.48 6.47 22.30
CA ASN A 50 -3.53 7.56 21.34
C ASN A 50 -4.66 8.57 21.65
N ARG A 51 -4.43 9.80 21.21
CA ARG A 51 -5.44 10.86 21.19
C ARG A 51 -5.99 11.06 19.79
N PRO A 52 -7.24 11.53 19.63
CA PRO A 52 -7.75 11.94 18.34
C PRO A 52 -6.84 12.96 17.66
N ALA A 53 -6.56 12.75 16.40
CA ALA A 53 -5.69 13.63 15.63
C ALA A 53 -6.34 15.02 15.46
N ARG A 54 -5.54 16.07 15.54
CA ARG A 54 -5.99 17.46 15.33
C ARG A 54 -6.16 17.77 13.83
N ASP A 55 -5.31 17.16 13.01
CA ASP A 55 -5.22 17.40 11.57
C ASP A 55 -5.13 16.06 10.82
N ASN A 56 -5.41 16.08 9.52
CA ASN A 56 -5.16 14.94 8.65
C ASN A 56 -3.67 14.84 8.28
N ALA A 57 -3.24 13.66 7.88
CA ALA A 57 -2.01 13.52 7.10
C ALA A 57 -2.11 14.31 5.78
N ILE A 58 -1.00 14.90 5.32
CA ILE A 58 -1.00 15.81 4.16
C ILE A 58 -1.54 15.12 2.90
N PHE A 59 -1.09 13.89 2.62
CA PHE A 59 -1.55 13.16 1.44
C PHE A 59 -3.07 12.90 1.47
N LEU A 60 -3.63 12.67 2.66
CA LEU A 60 -5.07 12.45 2.82
C LEU A 60 -5.85 13.71 2.51
N ASP A 61 -5.36 14.87 2.95
CA ASP A 61 -5.98 16.15 2.60
C ASP A 61 -5.98 16.39 1.08
N ASN A 62 -4.90 16.03 0.39
CA ASN A 62 -4.82 16.13 -1.06
C ASN A 62 -5.92 15.28 -1.75
N ILE A 63 -6.12 14.05 -1.30
CA ILE A 63 -7.16 13.16 -1.82
C ILE A 63 -8.57 13.72 -1.55
N LEU A 64 -8.84 14.12 -0.31
CA LEU A 64 -10.15 14.64 0.10
C LEU A 64 -10.50 15.97 -0.60
N ASN A 65 -9.51 16.83 -0.83
CA ASN A 65 -9.68 18.10 -1.55
C ASN A 65 -9.99 17.86 -3.04
N GLN A 66 -9.68 16.69 -3.59
CA GLN A 66 -10.02 16.28 -4.95
C GLN A 66 -11.37 15.54 -5.06
N GLY A 67 -12.18 15.59 -4.00
CA GLY A 67 -13.57 15.12 -4.02
C GLY A 67 -13.76 13.64 -3.71
N ALA A 68 -12.72 12.92 -3.29
CA ALA A 68 -12.85 11.54 -2.84
C ALA A 68 -13.52 11.45 -1.46
N ILE A 69 -14.19 10.33 -1.20
CA ILE A 69 -14.96 10.05 0.00
C ILE A 69 -14.31 8.89 0.76
N LEU A 70 -13.77 9.16 1.94
CA LEU A 70 -13.24 8.12 2.83
C LEU A 70 -14.40 7.40 3.51
N LYS A 71 -14.52 6.11 3.29
CA LYS A 71 -15.59 5.24 3.77
C LYS A 71 -15.22 4.43 5.01
N GLY A 72 -13.93 4.31 5.32
CA GLY A 72 -13.51 3.55 6.49
C GLY A 72 -12.00 3.37 6.61
N ILE A 73 -11.61 2.92 7.80
CA ILE A 73 -10.23 2.61 8.17
C ILE A 73 -10.06 1.09 8.18
N THR A 74 -9.02 0.59 7.53
CA THR A 74 -8.82 -0.83 7.31
C THR A 74 -7.81 -1.45 8.26
N ILE A 75 -8.03 -2.74 8.57
CA ILE A 75 -7.09 -3.57 9.30
C ILE A 75 -5.73 -3.58 8.59
N CYS A 76 -4.67 -3.59 9.38
CA CYS A 76 -3.31 -3.81 8.93
C CYS A 76 -2.61 -4.79 9.87
N ASP A 77 -1.51 -5.37 9.42
CA ASP A 77 -0.63 -6.15 10.28
C ASP A 77 -0.06 -5.22 11.36
N GLU A 78 0.14 -5.74 12.56
CA GLU A 78 0.54 -4.98 13.73
C GLU A 78 1.85 -4.21 13.48
N PHE A 79 1.84 -2.89 13.75
CA PHE A 79 2.92 -1.96 13.45
C PHE A 79 3.53 -2.11 12.04
N PHE A 80 2.74 -2.63 11.11
CA PHE A 80 3.11 -2.80 9.69
C PHE A 80 4.24 -3.82 9.45
N TYR A 81 4.67 -4.55 10.51
CA TYR A 81 5.84 -5.42 10.49
C TYR A 81 5.50 -6.88 10.16
N SER A 82 4.86 -7.06 9.03
CA SER A 82 4.58 -8.35 8.38
C SER A 82 4.20 -8.12 6.92
N VAL A 83 4.16 -9.17 6.11
CA VAL A 83 3.66 -9.16 4.73
C VAL A 83 2.59 -10.24 4.49
N ILE A 84 2.13 -10.91 5.54
CA ILE A 84 1.19 -12.04 5.45
C ILE A 84 -0.25 -11.55 5.43
N GLY A 85 -0.58 -10.53 6.20
CA GLY A 85 -1.93 -9.97 6.27
C GLY A 85 -2.76 -10.52 7.43
N GLU A 86 -2.10 -11.04 8.46
CA GLU A 86 -2.73 -11.52 9.69
C GLU A 86 -2.56 -10.49 10.80
N ASN A 87 -3.61 -10.31 11.60
CA ASN A 87 -3.56 -9.49 12.79
C ASN A 87 -4.19 -10.27 13.96
N SER A 88 -3.43 -10.49 15.03
CA SER A 88 -3.85 -11.26 16.19
C SER A 88 -4.99 -10.61 16.99
N HIS A 89 -5.16 -9.29 16.87
CA HIS A 89 -6.17 -8.52 17.61
C HIS A 89 -7.45 -8.32 16.80
N TYR A 90 -7.32 -8.03 15.51
CA TYR A 90 -8.45 -7.64 14.64
C TYR A 90 -8.82 -8.71 13.62
N GLY A 91 -8.07 -9.81 13.57
CA GLY A 91 -8.31 -10.93 12.65
C GLY A 91 -7.69 -10.74 11.27
N THR A 92 -7.89 -11.71 10.40
CA THR A 92 -7.38 -11.76 9.03
C THR A 92 -8.49 -11.37 8.06
N PRO A 93 -8.32 -10.29 7.27
CA PRO A 93 -9.27 -9.94 6.22
C PRO A 93 -9.36 -11.03 5.14
N GLU A 94 -10.56 -11.32 4.68
CA GLU A 94 -10.79 -12.34 3.67
C GLU A 94 -10.44 -11.84 2.26
N ASN A 95 -9.67 -12.60 1.52
CA ASN A 95 -9.40 -12.37 0.11
C ASN A 95 -10.46 -13.06 -0.76
N LEU A 96 -11.46 -12.32 -1.25
CA LEU A 96 -12.55 -12.90 -2.05
C LEU A 96 -12.09 -13.34 -3.46
N ASN A 97 -10.99 -12.80 -3.96
CA ASN A 97 -10.42 -13.21 -5.25
C ASN A 97 -9.62 -14.52 -5.15
N ALA A 98 -9.20 -14.90 -3.92
CA ALA A 98 -8.55 -16.18 -3.64
C ALA A 98 -9.05 -16.71 -2.27
N PRO A 99 -10.27 -17.28 -2.21
CA PRO A 99 -10.85 -17.78 -0.97
C PRO A 99 -9.95 -18.80 -0.28
N LYS A 100 -9.84 -18.72 1.05
CA LYS A 100 -8.96 -19.52 1.92
C LYS A 100 -7.46 -19.18 1.83
N CYS A 101 -7.09 -18.17 1.06
CA CYS A 101 -5.73 -17.63 1.06
C CYS A 101 -5.70 -16.31 1.84
N VAL A 102 -4.57 -16.03 2.47
CA VAL A 102 -4.32 -14.74 3.13
C VAL A 102 -4.29 -13.61 2.09
N PRO A 103 -4.70 -12.39 2.46
CA PRO A 103 -4.73 -11.25 1.52
C PRO A 103 -3.34 -10.68 1.23
N GLY A 104 -2.32 -11.11 1.97
CA GLY A 104 -1.04 -10.42 2.02
C GLY A 104 -1.13 -9.14 2.86
N GLY A 105 0.01 -8.62 3.28
CA GLY A 105 0.13 -7.48 4.19
C GLY A 105 1.36 -6.62 3.93
N SER A 106 1.51 -5.60 4.74
CA SER A 106 0.74 -5.23 5.92
C SER A 106 -0.52 -4.39 5.62
N SER A 107 -0.78 -4.00 4.36
CA SER A 107 -2.02 -3.29 3.97
C SER A 107 -3.15 -4.28 3.65
N SER A 108 -3.35 -5.28 4.53
CA SER A 108 -4.22 -6.43 4.34
C SER A 108 -5.68 -6.04 4.10
N GLY A 109 -6.26 -5.24 5.00
CA GLY A 109 -7.63 -4.79 4.90
C GLY A 109 -7.86 -3.86 3.71
N SER A 110 -6.84 -3.05 3.32
CA SER A 110 -6.94 -2.16 2.16
C SER A 110 -7.06 -2.95 0.85
N ALA A 111 -6.28 -4.01 0.69
CA ALA A 111 -6.37 -4.89 -0.48
C ALA A 111 -7.64 -5.75 -0.44
N ALA A 112 -7.95 -6.38 0.68
CA ALA A 112 -9.14 -7.22 0.83
C ALA A 112 -10.44 -6.45 0.56
N ALA A 113 -10.55 -5.21 1.02
CA ALA A 113 -11.71 -4.36 0.78
C ALA A 113 -12.03 -4.18 -0.72
N LEU A 114 -11.01 -4.08 -1.57
CA LEU A 114 -11.20 -3.94 -3.02
C LEU A 114 -11.70 -5.22 -3.69
N THR A 115 -11.46 -6.38 -3.11
CA THR A 115 -12.00 -7.64 -3.65
C THR A 115 -13.53 -7.72 -3.52
N THR A 116 -14.13 -6.86 -2.70
CA THR A 116 -15.59 -6.74 -2.55
C THR A 116 -16.25 -5.93 -3.67
N ASN A 117 -15.49 -5.18 -4.46
CA ASN A 117 -15.95 -4.19 -5.45
C ASN A 117 -16.86 -3.07 -4.88
N LEU A 118 -16.77 -2.80 -3.56
CA LEU A 118 -17.54 -1.73 -2.91
C LEU A 118 -16.81 -0.38 -2.94
N TYR A 119 -15.52 -0.38 -3.25
CA TYR A 119 -14.67 0.80 -3.23
C TYR A 119 -13.90 0.93 -4.54
N ASP A 120 -13.62 2.17 -4.93
CA ASP A 120 -12.94 2.50 -6.17
C ASP A 120 -11.41 2.34 -6.05
N PHE A 121 -10.87 2.68 -4.88
CA PHE A 121 -9.45 2.54 -4.57
C PHE A 121 -9.24 2.40 -3.06
N SER A 122 -8.02 2.07 -2.68
CA SER A 122 -7.59 2.07 -1.28
C SER A 122 -6.16 2.55 -1.13
N ILE A 123 -5.85 3.07 0.06
CA ILE A 123 -4.52 3.59 0.39
C ILE A 123 -3.85 2.68 1.42
N GLY A 124 -2.57 2.41 1.21
CA GLY A 124 -1.71 1.68 2.13
C GLY A 124 -0.33 2.31 2.27
N SER A 125 0.55 1.61 2.97
CA SER A 125 1.98 1.93 3.05
C SER A 125 2.82 0.73 2.63
N ASP A 126 3.99 0.99 2.08
CA ASP A 126 4.93 -0.02 1.63
C ASP A 126 6.35 0.33 2.09
N THR A 127 6.88 -0.44 3.00
CA THR A 127 8.26 -0.37 3.48
C THR A 127 9.12 -1.47 2.84
N GLY A 128 8.62 -2.71 2.91
CA GLY A 128 9.30 -3.90 2.37
C GLY A 128 8.42 -4.75 1.44
N GLY A 129 7.28 -4.21 0.94
CA GLY A 129 6.34 -4.94 0.09
C GLY A 129 4.87 -4.75 0.44
N SER A 130 4.57 -3.96 1.47
CA SER A 130 3.24 -3.92 2.12
C SER A 130 2.10 -3.30 1.28
N VAL A 131 2.35 -2.88 0.05
CA VAL A 131 1.35 -2.61 -1.00
C VAL A 131 1.48 -3.64 -2.11
N ARG A 132 2.68 -3.89 -2.59
CA ARG A 132 2.95 -4.77 -3.74
C ARG A 132 2.57 -6.22 -3.46
N VAL A 133 2.86 -6.74 -2.27
CA VAL A 133 2.52 -8.12 -1.86
C VAL A 133 1.00 -8.31 -1.81
N PRO A 134 0.22 -7.52 -1.03
CA PRO A 134 -1.23 -7.70 -1.01
C PRO A 134 -1.89 -7.38 -2.36
N ALA A 135 -1.34 -6.47 -3.17
CA ALA A 135 -1.83 -6.26 -4.54
C ALA A 135 -1.70 -7.53 -5.40
N SER A 136 -0.55 -8.20 -5.33
CA SER A 136 -0.31 -9.45 -6.04
C SER A 136 -1.23 -10.58 -5.55
N PHE A 137 -1.40 -10.72 -4.23
CA PHE A 137 -2.24 -11.78 -3.63
C PHE A 137 -3.72 -11.59 -3.92
N CYS A 138 -4.18 -10.35 -4.00
CA CYS A 138 -5.59 -10.01 -4.26
C CYS A 138 -5.90 -9.74 -5.74
N GLY A 139 -4.91 -9.82 -6.63
CA GLY A 139 -5.12 -9.58 -8.07
C GLY A 139 -5.48 -8.14 -8.40
N LEU A 140 -4.83 -7.17 -7.76
CA LEU A 140 -5.08 -5.74 -7.89
C LEU A 140 -3.89 -5.01 -8.54
N TYR A 141 -4.15 -3.84 -9.10
CA TYR A 141 -3.08 -2.88 -9.35
C TYR A 141 -2.62 -2.29 -8.01
N GLY A 142 -1.32 -2.28 -7.78
CA GLY A 142 -0.71 -1.71 -6.59
C GLY A 142 0.65 -1.10 -6.92
N ILE A 143 0.98 0.03 -6.33
CA ILE A 143 2.24 0.72 -6.55
C ILE A 143 2.92 1.15 -5.25
N ARG A 144 4.21 0.95 -5.22
CA ARG A 144 5.15 1.62 -4.34
C ARG A 144 5.88 2.68 -5.16
N PRO A 145 5.60 3.98 -4.99
CA PRO A 145 6.35 5.02 -5.66
C PRO A 145 7.76 5.15 -5.09
N THR A 146 8.58 5.99 -5.71
CA THR A 146 9.90 6.35 -5.18
C THR A 146 9.75 6.93 -3.77
N GLN A 147 10.62 6.51 -2.85
CA GLN A 147 10.64 6.97 -1.47
C GLN A 147 10.80 8.51 -1.44
N GLY A 148 10.02 9.17 -0.55
CA GLY A 148 9.98 10.62 -0.45
C GLY A 148 9.17 11.34 -1.55
N ARG A 149 8.66 10.63 -2.57
CA ARG A 149 7.87 11.24 -3.66
C ARG A 149 6.51 11.74 -3.18
N ILE A 150 5.91 11.08 -2.20
CA ILE A 150 4.68 11.51 -1.52
C ILE A 150 5.04 11.94 -0.11
N VAL A 151 4.55 13.11 0.32
CA VAL A 151 4.82 13.65 1.65
C VAL A 151 4.17 12.77 2.72
N SER A 152 4.96 12.21 3.63
CA SER A 152 4.53 11.29 4.69
C SER A 152 4.16 11.98 6.01
N THR A 153 4.13 13.31 6.07
CA THR A 153 3.75 14.04 7.29
C THR A 153 2.37 13.61 7.78
N GLY A 154 2.31 13.12 9.01
CA GLY A 154 1.09 12.59 9.62
C GLY A 154 0.91 11.07 9.46
N VAL A 155 1.84 10.38 8.82
CA VAL A 155 1.91 8.91 8.79
C VAL A 155 2.75 8.43 9.97
N TYR A 156 2.34 7.33 10.62
CA TYR A 156 3.13 6.70 11.67
C TYR A 156 4.31 5.95 11.04
N PRO A 157 5.55 6.25 11.45
CA PRO A 157 6.73 5.65 10.86
C PRO A 157 6.93 4.22 11.36
N MET A 158 7.46 3.35 10.50
CA MET A 158 8.05 2.07 10.87
C MET A 158 9.57 2.10 10.58
N ALA A 159 9.92 2.41 9.34
CA ALA A 159 11.29 2.59 8.90
C ALA A 159 11.35 3.72 7.84
N PRO A 160 11.53 4.98 8.28
CA PRO A 160 11.40 6.17 7.42
C PRO A 160 12.25 6.16 6.15
N SER A 161 13.42 5.52 6.18
CA SER A 161 14.27 5.37 4.99
C SER A 161 13.61 4.56 3.87
N PHE A 162 12.60 3.76 4.21
CA PHE A 162 11.92 2.87 3.26
C PHE A 162 10.43 3.13 3.15
N ASP A 163 9.81 3.76 4.16
CA ASP A 163 8.36 3.96 4.20
C ASP A 163 7.87 4.80 3.02
N THR A 164 6.87 4.28 2.32
CA THR A 164 6.19 5.01 1.26
C THR A 164 4.68 4.86 1.40
N ILE A 165 3.95 5.86 0.95
CA ILE A 165 2.51 5.77 0.74
C ILE A 165 2.30 5.18 -0.64
N GLY A 166 1.45 4.16 -0.73
CA GLY A 166 1.04 3.56 -1.99
C GLY A 166 -0.47 3.39 -2.04
N TRP A 167 -0.97 2.97 -3.19
CA TRP A 167 -2.41 2.79 -3.40
C TRP A 167 -2.70 1.57 -4.25
N PHE A 168 -3.97 1.18 -4.21
CA PHE A 168 -4.53 0.04 -4.94
C PHE A 168 -5.79 0.44 -5.69
N SER A 169 -6.06 -0.23 -6.79
CA SER A 169 -7.37 -0.24 -7.45
C SER A 169 -7.53 -1.51 -8.28
N ASN A 170 -8.76 -1.92 -8.54
CA ASN A 170 -9.09 -2.92 -9.53
C ASN A 170 -9.31 -2.32 -10.94
N ASN A 171 -9.28 -1.00 -11.06
CA ASN A 171 -9.47 -0.25 -12.30
C ASN A 171 -8.26 0.63 -12.61
N ILE A 172 -7.60 0.40 -13.76
CA ILE A 172 -6.38 1.11 -14.15
C ILE A 172 -6.59 2.62 -14.34
N ASN A 173 -7.77 3.04 -14.81
CA ASN A 173 -8.05 4.47 -15.02
C ASN A 173 -8.22 5.20 -13.67
N ILE A 174 -8.84 4.55 -12.68
CA ILE A 174 -8.95 5.08 -11.32
C ILE A 174 -7.57 5.08 -10.67
N PHE A 175 -6.82 3.99 -10.83
CA PHE A 175 -5.45 3.85 -10.33
C PHE A 175 -4.55 5.00 -10.80
N GLN A 176 -4.64 5.35 -12.09
CA GLN A 176 -3.90 6.47 -12.67
C GLN A 176 -4.34 7.81 -12.07
N LYS A 177 -5.65 8.11 -12.00
CA LYS A 177 -6.15 9.37 -11.43
C LYS A 177 -5.73 9.57 -9.98
N VAL A 178 -5.71 8.51 -9.16
CA VAL A 178 -5.19 8.57 -7.79
C VAL A 178 -3.70 8.89 -7.80
N GLY A 179 -2.95 8.30 -8.72
CA GLY A 179 -1.54 8.61 -8.93
C GLY A 179 -1.30 10.06 -9.30
N ASP A 180 -2.08 10.61 -10.23
CA ASP A 180 -1.98 12.01 -10.66
C ASP A 180 -2.14 12.96 -9.46
N VAL A 181 -3.08 12.67 -8.56
CA VAL A 181 -3.30 13.46 -7.34
C VAL A 181 -2.15 13.29 -6.34
N LEU A 182 -1.77 12.06 -6.03
CA LEU A 182 -0.78 11.78 -4.99
C LEU A 182 0.64 12.22 -5.40
N LEU A 183 0.97 12.08 -6.66
CA LEU A 183 2.27 12.45 -7.22
C LEU A 183 2.32 13.90 -7.74
N ASN A 184 1.18 14.61 -7.68
CA ASN A 184 1.03 15.96 -8.20
C ASN A 184 1.51 16.06 -9.66
N ILE A 185 1.02 15.14 -10.50
CA ILE A 185 1.38 15.09 -11.92
C ILE A 185 0.43 16.02 -12.68
N ASN A 186 0.96 17.12 -13.18
CA ASN A 186 0.22 18.06 -14.04
C ASN A 186 0.57 17.88 -15.52
N ASP A 187 1.49 16.98 -15.84
CA ASP A 187 1.98 16.75 -17.18
C ASP A 187 1.18 15.64 -17.87
N THR A 188 0.56 16.00 -19.00
CA THR A 188 -0.20 15.08 -19.84
C THR A 188 0.65 14.54 -21.01
N THR A 189 1.94 14.84 -21.08
CA THR A 189 2.81 14.32 -22.14
C THR A 189 2.91 12.80 -22.02
N LYS A 190 2.34 12.11 -22.99
CA LYS A 190 2.51 10.67 -23.14
C LYS A 190 3.89 10.42 -23.73
N GLU A 191 4.87 10.11 -22.90
CA GLU A 191 6.13 9.56 -23.39
C GLU A 191 5.94 8.09 -23.77
N ASN A 192 6.24 7.76 -25.02
CA ASN A 192 6.30 6.36 -25.44
C ASN A 192 7.62 5.77 -24.96
N PHE A 193 7.56 4.67 -24.21
CA PHE A 193 8.75 3.91 -23.85
C PHE A 193 9.48 3.44 -25.12
N LYS A 194 10.78 3.66 -25.18
CA LYS A 194 11.62 3.30 -26.34
C LYS A 194 12.09 1.84 -26.27
N SER A 195 12.22 1.31 -25.06
CA SER A 195 12.65 -0.08 -24.81
C SER A 195 12.03 -0.62 -23.54
N TYR A 196 11.98 -1.92 -23.44
CA TYR A 196 11.56 -2.67 -22.27
C TYR A 196 12.68 -3.62 -21.87
N VAL A 197 12.93 -3.75 -20.57
CA VAL A 197 13.94 -4.66 -20.03
C VAL A 197 13.31 -5.60 -19.02
N VAL A 198 13.86 -6.82 -18.93
CA VAL A 198 13.53 -7.79 -17.87
C VAL A 198 14.74 -8.00 -16.99
N ALA A 199 14.58 -7.79 -15.70
CA ALA A 199 15.57 -8.14 -14.68
C ALA A 199 15.52 -9.66 -14.44
N GLU A 200 16.26 -10.42 -15.23
CA GLU A 200 16.15 -11.88 -15.27
C GLU A 200 16.49 -12.55 -13.95
N ASP A 201 17.53 -12.08 -13.30
CA ASP A 201 17.98 -12.52 -11.97
C ASP A 201 16.96 -12.30 -10.85
N LEU A 202 16.02 -11.35 -11.01
CA LEU A 202 14.90 -11.15 -10.09
C LEU A 202 13.73 -12.07 -10.43
N VAL A 203 13.47 -12.33 -11.70
CA VAL A 203 12.43 -13.28 -12.12
C VAL A 203 12.76 -14.69 -11.67
N GLU A 204 14.04 -15.07 -11.70
CA GLU A 204 14.54 -16.39 -11.23
C GLU A 204 14.25 -16.67 -9.75
N LEU A 205 13.96 -15.63 -8.92
CA LEU A 205 13.57 -15.79 -7.52
C LEU A 205 12.12 -16.29 -7.34
N ALA A 206 11.30 -16.21 -8.38
CA ALA A 206 9.92 -16.67 -8.33
C ALA A 206 9.82 -18.19 -8.59
N ASP A 207 8.71 -18.80 -8.16
CA ASP A 207 8.41 -20.20 -8.48
C ASP A 207 8.36 -20.45 -9.99
N GLN A 208 8.77 -21.62 -10.43
CA GLN A 208 8.85 -21.99 -11.85
C GLN A 208 7.52 -21.78 -12.61
N ASN A 209 6.38 -22.04 -11.97
CA ASN A 209 5.07 -21.79 -12.58
C ASN A 209 4.81 -20.30 -12.80
N VAL A 210 5.23 -19.45 -11.87
CA VAL A 210 5.12 -17.98 -11.96
C VAL A 210 6.05 -17.49 -13.08
N GLN A 211 7.30 -17.95 -13.12
CA GLN A 211 8.24 -17.63 -14.20
C GLN A 211 7.68 -17.98 -15.57
N LYS A 212 7.14 -19.19 -15.73
CA LYS A 212 6.53 -19.66 -16.98
C LYS A 212 5.38 -18.76 -17.43
N LEU A 213 4.45 -18.42 -16.53
CA LEU A 213 3.34 -17.53 -16.83
C LEU A 213 3.81 -16.11 -17.19
N PHE A 214 4.81 -15.61 -16.47
CA PHE A 214 5.41 -14.30 -16.74
C PHE A 214 6.01 -14.25 -18.15
N TYR A 215 6.83 -15.21 -18.55
CA TYR A 215 7.43 -15.24 -19.88
C TYR A 215 6.39 -15.43 -20.99
N GLN A 216 5.38 -16.28 -20.80
CA GLN A 216 4.27 -16.41 -21.74
C GLN A 216 3.54 -15.08 -21.97
N TYR A 217 3.35 -14.30 -20.89
CA TYR A 217 2.74 -12.99 -20.98
C TYR A 217 3.63 -11.99 -21.74
N LEU A 218 4.92 -11.97 -21.43
CA LEU A 218 5.89 -11.10 -22.10
C LEU A 218 5.98 -11.40 -23.61
N GLU A 219 6.08 -12.64 -24.00
CA GLU A 219 6.13 -13.06 -25.42
C GLU A 219 4.91 -12.58 -26.19
N LYS A 220 3.74 -12.60 -25.56
CA LYS A 220 2.48 -12.16 -26.17
C LYS A 220 2.38 -10.66 -26.37
N TYR A 221 2.83 -9.87 -25.39
CA TYR A 221 2.56 -8.42 -25.34
C TYR A 221 3.79 -7.56 -25.58
N LEU A 222 4.99 -8.06 -25.32
CA LEU A 222 6.25 -7.36 -25.41
C LEU A 222 7.34 -8.23 -26.08
N PRO A 223 7.19 -8.56 -27.39
CA PRO A 223 8.06 -9.54 -28.05
C PRO A 223 9.51 -9.09 -28.24
N LYS A 224 9.82 -7.81 -27.99
CA LYS A 224 11.19 -7.28 -28.09
C LYS A 224 11.62 -6.77 -26.72
N LEU A 225 12.29 -7.64 -25.96
CA LEU A 225 12.79 -7.34 -24.62
C LEU A 225 14.29 -7.52 -24.55
N GLU A 226 14.95 -6.60 -23.87
CA GLU A 226 16.31 -6.78 -23.40
C GLU A 226 16.28 -7.49 -22.04
N ARG A 227 17.17 -8.46 -21.84
CA ARG A 227 17.36 -9.17 -20.58
C ARG A 227 18.58 -8.61 -19.88
N ILE A 228 18.42 -8.20 -18.64
CA ILE A 228 19.48 -7.63 -17.83
C ILE A 228 19.58 -8.31 -16.47
N GLU A 229 20.75 -8.25 -15.87
CA GLU A 229 20.98 -8.68 -14.50
C GLU A 229 21.23 -7.43 -13.65
N VAL A 230 20.39 -7.20 -12.63
CA VAL A 230 20.45 -5.99 -11.78
C VAL A 230 21.08 -6.25 -10.42
N SER A 231 21.05 -7.50 -9.91
CA SER A 231 21.45 -7.79 -8.53
C SER A 231 22.49 -8.92 -8.43
N LYS A 232 23.09 -9.36 -9.54
CA LYS A 232 23.90 -10.59 -9.64
C LYS A 232 24.95 -10.78 -8.55
N LYS A 233 25.57 -9.71 -8.09
CA LYS A 233 26.67 -9.76 -7.11
C LYS A 233 26.27 -9.46 -5.68
N CYS A 234 25.09 -8.90 -5.42
CA CYS A 234 24.74 -8.33 -4.12
C CYS A 234 23.32 -8.60 -3.61
N LYS A 235 22.54 -9.48 -4.27
CA LYS A 235 21.14 -9.69 -3.87
C LYS A 235 20.95 -10.12 -2.40
N TYR A 236 21.82 -10.94 -1.86
CA TYR A 236 21.77 -11.34 -0.44
C TYR A 236 22.24 -10.22 0.47
N GLU A 237 23.29 -9.51 0.11
CA GLU A 237 23.80 -8.35 0.85
C GLU A 237 22.76 -7.23 0.89
N ILE A 238 22.02 -7.01 -0.19
CA ILE A 238 20.92 -6.03 -0.23
C ILE A 238 19.84 -6.39 0.79
N ALA A 239 19.44 -7.67 0.86
CA ALA A 239 18.42 -8.13 1.80
C ALA A 239 18.90 -8.00 3.26
N ASP A 240 20.14 -8.34 3.54
CA ASP A 240 20.71 -8.23 4.88
C ASP A 240 20.88 -6.76 5.30
N ASN A 241 21.38 -5.90 4.41
CA ASN A 241 21.49 -4.47 4.67
C ASN A 241 20.11 -3.85 4.92
N PHE A 242 19.08 -4.23 4.13
CA PHE A 242 17.72 -3.81 4.38
C PHE A 242 17.24 -4.19 5.78
N ARG A 243 17.45 -5.44 6.21
CA ARG A 243 17.05 -5.90 7.56
C ARG A 243 17.75 -5.14 8.67
N ILE A 244 19.05 -4.88 8.51
CA ILE A 244 19.84 -4.15 9.52
C ILE A 244 19.33 -2.71 9.67
N ILE A 245 19.16 -1.99 8.55
CA ILE A 245 18.70 -0.60 8.58
C ILE A 245 17.26 -0.54 9.10
N GLN A 246 16.37 -1.36 8.57
CA GLN A 246 14.98 -1.43 9.01
C GLN A 246 14.89 -1.75 10.51
N GLY A 247 15.64 -2.72 11.00
CA GLY A 247 15.66 -3.08 12.42
C GLY A 247 16.18 -1.96 13.31
N GLY A 248 17.18 -1.20 12.86
CA GLY A 248 17.67 -0.01 13.54
C GLY A 248 16.60 1.08 13.65
N GLU A 249 15.88 1.36 12.58
CA GLU A 249 14.81 2.36 12.55
C GLU A 249 13.58 1.91 13.37
N ILE A 250 13.19 0.64 13.30
CA ILE A 250 12.11 0.09 14.16
C ILE A 250 12.47 0.26 15.64
N LYS A 251 13.72 0.02 16.02
CA LYS A 251 14.17 0.26 17.38
C LYS A 251 14.01 1.72 17.80
N GLU A 252 14.19 2.65 16.89
CA GLU A 252 14.02 4.07 17.18
C GLU A 252 12.54 4.51 17.25
N TYR A 253 11.70 4.04 16.34
CA TYR A 253 10.35 4.58 16.16
C TYR A 253 9.22 3.72 16.75
N VAL A 254 9.41 2.42 16.90
CA VAL A 254 8.37 1.51 17.38
C VAL A 254 8.64 1.01 18.80
N ILE A 255 9.88 0.59 19.10
CA ILE A 255 10.23 0.01 20.40
C ILE A 255 9.95 0.94 21.57
N PRO A 256 10.19 2.29 21.51
CA PRO A 256 9.91 3.18 22.65
C PRO A 256 8.45 3.20 23.08
N TRP A 257 7.55 2.74 22.23
CA TRP A 257 6.15 2.56 22.63
C TRP A 257 5.90 1.20 23.27
N ILE A 258 6.65 0.16 22.91
CA ILE A 258 6.47 -1.21 23.43
C ILE A 258 7.02 -1.35 24.86
N GLU A 259 8.14 -0.68 25.18
CA GLU A 259 8.78 -0.63 26.51
C GLU A 259 8.08 0.36 27.44
#